data_951814eedf56ab8aaffaaab6dace5cce
#
_entry.id   951814eedf56ab8aaffaaab6dace5cce
#
_cell.length_a   1.000
_cell.length_b   1.000
_cell.length_c   1.000
_cell.angle_alpha   90.00
_cell.angle_beta   90.00
_cell.angle_gamma   90.00
#
_symmetry.space_group_name_H-M   'P 1'
#
loop_
_entity.id
_entity.type
_entity.pdbx_description
1 polymer ?
#
loop_
_entity_poly.entity_id
_entity_poly.type
_entity_poly.pdbx_seq_one_letter_code
_entity_poly.pdbx_strand_id
1 'polypeptide(L)'
;MNSPAILILADGTRFVGRSIGADGVSVGEVVFNTAMTGYQEILTDPSYRGQIVTMTYPEIGNYGVNPEDVESGRPHLSGFICKENSRVRSNFRSTESLEEYLTSNGIVALEGIDTRMLVRKLRISGAMKGILSTTDLDDTSLVNKAKNSESLVGKDLVQEVMPSEASLWNEELSEWWPVSYTHLRAHETDTD
;
A
#
# COMPACT_ATOMS: atom_id res chain seq x y z
N MET A 1 -5.48 9.71 20.32
CA MET A 1 -6.64 8.82 20.09
C MET A 1 -6.79 8.75 18.59
N ASN A 2 -6.68 7.56 17.99
CA ASN A 2 -6.80 7.44 16.54
C ASN A 2 -8.24 7.71 16.11
N SER A 3 -8.41 8.57 15.11
CA SER A 3 -9.73 8.95 14.57
C SER A 3 -10.42 7.75 13.92
N PRO A 4 -11.76 7.70 13.88
CA PRO A 4 -12.47 6.68 13.14
C PRO A 4 -12.12 6.76 11.65
N ALA A 5 -12.06 5.61 11.00
CA ALA A 5 -11.85 5.52 9.57
C ALA A 5 -12.80 4.46 8.97
N ILE A 6 -13.21 4.67 7.73
CA ILE A 6 -14.19 3.82 7.04
C ILE A 6 -13.64 3.40 5.68
N LEU A 7 -13.76 2.11 5.38
CA LEU A 7 -13.65 1.59 4.02
C LEU A 7 -15.06 1.28 3.51
N ILE A 8 -15.42 1.81 2.35
CA ILE A 8 -16.64 1.44 1.64
C ILE A 8 -16.29 0.95 0.23
N LEU A 9 -16.79 -0.23 -0.11
CA LEU A 9 -16.68 -0.79 -1.45
C LEU A 9 -17.83 -0.30 -2.35
N ALA A 10 -17.63 -0.34 -3.66
CA ALA A 10 -18.62 0.13 -4.64
C ALA A 10 -19.97 -0.60 -4.56
N ASP A 11 -20.02 -1.80 -4.00
CA ASP A 11 -21.25 -2.54 -3.76
C ASP A 11 -21.99 -2.15 -2.46
N GLY A 12 -21.43 -1.19 -1.70
CA GLY A 12 -21.97 -0.71 -0.43
C GLY A 12 -21.48 -1.48 0.80
N THR A 13 -20.60 -2.47 0.64
CA THR A 13 -20.03 -3.15 1.81
C THR A 13 -19.15 -2.19 2.60
N ARG A 14 -19.39 -2.12 3.91
CA ARG A 14 -18.78 -1.16 4.83
C ARG A 14 -17.94 -1.86 5.89
N PHE A 15 -16.74 -1.32 6.12
CA PHE A 15 -15.86 -1.69 7.21
C PHE A 15 -15.51 -0.45 8.03
N VAL A 16 -15.56 -0.55 9.35
CA VAL A 16 -15.22 0.53 10.27
C VAL A 16 -14.05 0.13 11.13
N GLY A 17 -13.06 0.98 11.18
CA GLY A 17 -11.85 0.79 11.98
C GLY A 17 -11.31 2.12 12.49
N ARG A 18 -10.00 2.21 12.63
CA ARG A 18 -9.27 3.37 13.12
C ARG A 18 -8.24 3.83 12.10
N SER A 19 -8.02 5.13 12.01
CA SER A 19 -6.94 5.70 11.21
C SER A 19 -5.57 5.37 11.83
N ILE A 20 -4.63 5.00 10.98
CA ILE A 20 -3.20 4.84 11.30
C ILE A 20 -2.30 5.56 10.29
N GLY A 21 -2.83 6.53 9.57
CA GLY A 21 -2.10 7.29 8.56
C GLY A 21 -2.62 8.72 8.47
N ALA A 22 -2.45 9.34 7.31
CA ALA A 22 -2.89 10.70 7.06
C ALA A 22 -4.42 10.82 7.06
N ASP A 23 -4.90 12.00 7.44
CA ASP A 23 -6.30 12.35 7.30
C ASP A 23 -6.65 12.64 5.84
N GLY A 24 -7.83 12.18 5.41
CA GLY A 24 -8.31 12.44 4.06
C GLY A 24 -9.26 11.40 3.52
N VAL A 25 -9.43 11.45 2.20
CA VAL A 25 -10.22 10.50 1.42
C VAL A 25 -9.34 9.95 0.30
N SER A 26 -9.23 8.64 0.24
CA SER A 26 -8.50 7.95 -0.82
C SER A 26 -9.42 7.01 -1.59
N VAL A 27 -9.26 7.02 -2.91
CA VAL A 27 -10.04 6.19 -3.84
C VAL A 27 -9.08 5.27 -4.56
N GLY A 28 -9.48 4.02 -4.73
CA GLY A 28 -8.66 3.05 -5.45
C GLY A 28 -9.35 1.72 -5.65
N GLU A 29 -8.66 0.86 -6.37
CA GLU A 29 -9.03 -0.54 -6.46
C GLU A 29 -8.52 -1.28 -5.21
N VAL A 30 -9.43 -1.91 -4.49
CA VAL A 30 -9.09 -2.62 -3.26
C VAL A 30 -8.56 -4.00 -3.62
N VAL A 31 -7.32 -4.25 -3.21
CA VAL A 31 -6.59 -5.50 -3.43
C VAL A 31 -6.03 -6.02 -2.11
N PHE A 32 -5.44 -7.22 -2.13
CA PHE A 32 -4.78 -7.76 -0.95
C PHE A 32 -3.43 -8.38 -1.29
N ASN A 33 -2.53 -8.34 -0.31
CA ASN A 33 -1.24 -9.01 -0.35
C ASN A 33 -1.14 -10.02 0.80
N THR A 34 -0.60 -11.20 0.55
CA THR A 34 -0.50 -12.31 1.50
C THR A 34 0.88 -12.46 2.14
N ALA A 35 1.81 -11.58 1.84
CA ALA A 35 3.13 -11.59 2.45
C ALA A 35 3.04 -11.38 3.97
N MET A 36 3.89 -12.08 4.71
CA MET A 36 3.99 -11.94 6.17
C MET A 36 4.94 -10.82 6.59
N THR A 37 5.83 -10.42 5.69
CA THR A 37 6.86 -9.38 5.86
C THR A 37 6.95 -8.57 4.58
N GLY A 38 7.79 -7.53 4.54
CA GLY A 38 7.98 -6.73 3.33
C GLY A 38 6.88 -5.71 3.08
N TYR A 39 6.23 -5.23 4.14
CA TYR A 39 5.17 -4.23 3.97
C TYR A 39 5.69 -2.89 3.49
N GLN A 40 6.94 -2.52 3.79
CA GLN A 40 7.54 -1.28 3.31
C GLN A 40 7.83 -1.35 1.80
N GLU A 41 8.33 -2.48 1.35
CA GLU A 41 8.52 -2.78 -0.07
C GLU A 41 7.18 -2.70 -0.81
N ILE A 42 6.12 -3.29 -0.26
CA ILE A 42 4.75 -3.20 -0.83
C ILE A 42 4.26 -1.75 -0.90
N LEU A 43 4.54 -0.92 0.12
CA LEU A 43 4.16 0.50 0.11
C LEU A 43 4.85 1.27 -1.01
N THR A 44 6.09 0.94 -1.31
CA THR A 44 6.94 1.64 -2.30
C THR A 44 6.97 0.98 -3.67
N ASP A 45 6.30 -0.18 -3.85
CA ASP A 45 6.22 -0.87 -5.14
C ASP A 45 5.30 -0.11 -6.11
N PRO A 46 5.82 0.36 -7.25
CA PRO A 46 5.05 1.04 -8.28
C PRO A 46 3.87 0.23 -8.83
N SER A 47 3.91 -1.11 -8.72
CA SER A 47 2.85 -2.01 -9.17
C SER A 47 1.52 -1.76 -8.45
N TYR A 48 1.55 -1.15 -7.26
CA TYR A 48 0.33 -0.82 -6.50
C TYR A 48 -0.22 0.59 -6.78
N ARG A 49 0.26 1.25 -7.84
CA ARG A 49 -0.26 2.57 -8.22
C ARG A 49 -1.77 2.55 -8.45
N GLY A 50 -2.51 3.41 -7.73
CA GLY A 50 -3.97 3.51 -7.81
C GLY A 50 -4.73 2.46 -7.00
N GLN A 51 -4.06 1.63 -6.22
CA GLN A 51 -4.69 0.56 -5.43
C GLN A 51 -4.70 0.88 -3.92
N ILE A 52 -5.73 0.40 -3.23
CA ILE A 52 -5.80 0.34 -1.77
C ILE A 52 -5.42 -1.09 -1.37
N VAL A 53 -4.27 -1.22 -0.74
CA VAL A 53 -3.69 -2.54 -0.43
C VAL A 53 -4.06 -3.00 0.97
N THR A 54 -4.62 -4.21 1.07
CA THR A 54 -4.92 -4.87 2.35
C THR A 54 -3.88 -5.93 2.64
N MET A 55 -3.17 -5.78 3.76
CA MET A 55 -2.29 -6.83 4.27
C MET A 55 -3.13 -7.91 4.97
N THR A 56 -2.89 -9.18 4.60
CA THR A 56 -3.64 -10.30 5.21
C THR A 56 -3.00 -10.79 6.50
N TYR A 57 -1.71 -10.52 6.70
CA TYR A 57 -1.03 -10.88 7.94
C TYR A 57 -1.59 -10.06 9.10
N PRO A 58 -1.85 -10.69 10.26
CA PRO A 58 -2.60 -10.05 11.34
C PRO A 58 -1.94 -8.83 11.94
N GLU A 59 -0.63 -8.83 12.12
CA GLU A 59 0.13 -7.74 12.73
C GLU A 59 1.17 -7.19 11.77
N ILE A 60 1.10 -5.91 11.47
CA ILE A 60 1.97 -5.18 10.55
C ILE A 60 2.65 -4.03 11.31
N GLY A 61 3.84 -3.59 10.87
CA GLY A 61 4.55 -2.48 11.49
C GLY A 61 5.51 -2.87 12.61
N ASN A 62 5.60 -4.16 12.95
CA ASN A 62 6.38 -4.67 14.08
C ASN A 62 7.90 -4.46 13.96
N TYR A 63 8.45 -4.30 12.77
CA TYR A 63 9.87 -3.96 12.57
C TYR A 63 10.10 -2.52 12.08
N GLY A 64 9.05 -1.68 12.03
CA GLY A 64 9.12 -0.29 11.61
C GLY A 64 9.44 -0.12 10.13
N VAL A 65 9.98 1.04 9.77
CA VAL A 65 10.48 1.36 8.43
C VAL A 65 11.90 1.88 8.50
N ASN A 66 12.62 1.80 7.39
CA ASN A 66 14.01 2.24 7.26
C ASN A 66 14.29 2.70 5.82
N PRO A 67 15.38 3.44 5.54
CA PRO A 67 15.68 3.96 4.21
C PRO A 67 16.06 2.92 3.16
N GLU A 68 16.39 1.68 3.57
CA GLU A 68 16.95 0.65 2.68
C GLU A 68 15.90 -0.30 2.12
N ASP A 69 14.82 -0.59 2.89
CA ASP A 69 13.80 -1.56 2.52
C ASP A 69 12.72 -0.91 1.63
N VAL A 70 13.14 -0.29 0.52
CA VAL A 70 12.26 0.39 -0.44
C VAL A 70 12.44 -0.17 -1.84
N GLU A 71 11.35 -0.34 -2.58
CA GLU A 71 11.37 -0.73 -4.00
C GLU A 71 11.50 0.48 -4.94
N SER A 72 11.18 1.67 -4.43
CA SER A 72 11.31 2.92 -5.18
C SER A 72 11.38 4.13 -4.26
N GLY A 73 11.66 5.30 -4.81
CA GLY A 73 11.90 6.55 -4.06
C GLY A 73 10.68 7.11 -3.30
N ARG A 74 9.47 6.49 -3.41
CA ARG A 74 8.27 6.95 -2.72
C ARG A 74 7.18 5.87 -2.67
N PRO A 75 6.20 5.98 -1.75
CA PRO A 75 5.00 5.17 -1.80
C PRO A 75 4.16 5.43 -3.05
N HIS A 76 3.55 4.39 -3.60
CA HIS A 76 2.74 4.45 -4.81
C HIS A 76 1.27 4.08 -4.62
N LEU A 77 0.95 3.32 -3.59
CA LEU A 77 -0.42 2.92 -3.32
C LEU A 77 -1.32 4.11 -2.96
N SER A 78 -2.61 3.98 -3.21
CA SER A 78 -3.60 4.99 -2.85
C SER A 78 -3.98 4.95 -1.37
N GLY A 79 -3.99 3.76 -0.76
CA GLY A 79 -4.32 3.61 0.65
C GLY A 79 -3.87 2.27 1.19
N PHE A 80 -3.80 2.16 2.51
CA PHE A 80 -3.28 0.98 3.19
C PHE A 80 -4.23 0.45 4.26
N ILE A 81 -4.36 -0.87 4.35
CA ILE A 81 -5.24 -1.53 5.31
C ILE A 81 -4.50 -2.70 5.97
N CYS A 82 -4.58 -2.78 7.29
CA CYS A 82 -4.12 -3.94 8.04
C CYS A 82 -5.12 -4.35 9.12
N LYS A 83 -4.95 -5.53 9.69
CA LYS A 83 -5.75 -5.98 10.81
C LYS A 83 -5.35 -5.25 12.08
N GLU A 84 -4.06 -5.18 12.35
CA GLU A 84 -3.48 -4.54 13.53
C GLU A 84 -2.12 -3.93 13.16
N ASN A 85 -1.93 -2.66 13.51
CA ASN A 85 -0.64 -1.99 13.45
C ASN A 85 0.08 -2.15 14.79
N SER A 86 1.29 -2.65 14.75
CA SER A 86 2.10 -2.86 15.96
C SER A 86 2.40 -1.54 16.65
N ARG A 87 2.14 -1.49 17.95
CA ARG A 87 2.42 -0.31 18.78
C ARG A 87 3.90 -0.15 19.11
N VAL A 88 4.66 -1.23 18.98
CA VAL A 88 6.08 -1.27 19.31
C VAL A 88 6.84 -1.80 18.11
N ARG A 89 7.74 -0.99 17.60
CA ARG A 89 8.72 -1.43 16.60
C ARG A 89 9.93 -2.04 17.30
N SER A 90 10.36 -3.20 16.85
CA SER A 90 11.46 -3.96 17.45
C SER A 90 12.43 -4.44 16.37
N ASN A 91 13.18 -3.50 15.78
CA ASN A 91 14.24 -3.78 14.84
C ASN A 91 15.31 -2.70 14.95
N PHE A 92 16.59 -3.10 14.98
CA PHE A 92 17.72 -2.16 15.10
C PHE A 92 17.86 -1.24 13.87
N ARG A 93 17.37 -1.64 12.71
CA ARG A 93 17.36 -0.83 11.46
C ARG A 93 16.21 0.18 11.41
N SER A 94 15.23 0.07 12.31
CA SER A 94 14.05 0.93 12.26
C SER A 94 14.37 2.38 12.59
N THR A 95 14.04 3.29 11.70
CA THR A 95 14.18 4.74 11.90
C THR A 95 12.89 5.38 12.39
N GLU A 96 11.73 4.90 11.92
CA GLU A 96 10.41 5.40 12.29
C GLU A 96 9.35 4.28 12.33
N SER A 97 8.18 4.56 12.90
CA SER A 97 7.06 3.64 12.90
C SER A 97 6.33 3.66 11.56
N LEU A 98 5.57 2.59 11.28
CA LEU A 98 4.72 2.55 10.09
C LEU A 98 3.67 3.68 10.09
N GLU A 99 3.09 4.02 11.25
CA GLU A 99 2.11 5.11 11.39
C GLU A 99 2.73 6.49 11.05
N GLU A 100 3.94 6.76 11.55
CA GLU A 100 4.69 7.97 11.22
C GLU A 100 4.98 8.06 9.71
N TYR A 101 5.44 6.97 9.12
CA TYR A 101 5.74 6.88 7.69
C TYR A 101 4.50 7.09 6.81
N LEU A 102 3.38 6.44 7.12
CA LEU A 102 2.12 6.61 6.39
C LEU A 102 1.63 8.05 6.47
N THR A 103 1.70 8.66 7.66
CA THR A 103 1.27 10.04 7.90
C THR A 103 2.14 11.04 7.15
N SER A 104 3.46 10.93 7.24
CA SER A 104 4.42 11.83 6.59
C SER A 104 4.34 11.78 5.06
N ASN A 105 3.97 10.63 4.50
CA ASN A 105 3.78 10.43 3.07
C ASN A 105 2.34 10.69 2.59
N GLY A 106 1.43 11.17 3.45
CA GLY A 106 0.06 11.51 3.07
C GLY A 106 -0.82 10.31 2.72
N ILE A 107 -0.49 9.11 3.20
CA ILE A 107 -1.24 7.88 2.90
C ILE A 107 -2.36 7.69 3.91
N VAL A 108 -3.60 7.65 3.41
CA VAL A 108 -4.77 7.30 4.24
C VAL A 108 -4.72 5.81 4.56
N ALA A 109 -4.78 5.47 5.84
CA ALA A 109 -4.63 4.09 6.27
C ALA A 109 -5.61 3.70 7.39
N LEU A 110 -5.99 2.43 7.43
CA LEU A 110 -7.04 1.89 8.27
C LEU A 110 -6.58 0.59 8.95
N GLU A 111 -6.81 0.48 10.25
CA GLU A 111 -6.67 -0.76 11.00
C GLU A 111 -7.97 -1.18 11.71
N GLY A 112 -7.98 -2.41 12.21
CA GLY A 112 -9.02 -2.90 13.13
C GLY A 112 -10.25 -3.49 12.46
N ILE A 113 -10.25 -3.65 11.13
CA ILE A 113 -11.35 -4.27 10.40
C ILE A 113 -11.21 -5.79 10.29
N ASP A 114 -12.28 -6.46 9.89
CA ASP A 114 -12.24 -7.87 9.50
C ASP A 114 -11.61 -8.03 8.10
N THR A 115 -10.27 -8.06 8.07
CA THR A 115 -9.51 -8.26 6.84
C THR A 115 -9.79 -9.62 6.20
N ARG A 116 -10.13 -10.66 6.98
CA ARG A 116 -10.50 -11.97 6.45
C ARG A 116 -11.80 -11.91 5.65
N MET A 117 -12.81 -11.21 6.17
CA MET A 117 -14.09 -11.00 5.47
C MET A 117 -13.85 -10.21 4.17
N LEU A 118 -13.04 -9.14 4.22
CA LEU A 118 -12.69 -8.33 3.05
C LEU A 118 -12.00 -9.19 1.99
N VAL A 119 -10.95 -9.92 2.35
CA VAL A 119 -10.18 -10.77 1.43
C VAL A 119 -11.05 -11.87 0.81
N ARG A 120 -11.92 -12.52 1.60
CA ARG A 120 -12.86 -13.52 1.05
C ARG A 120 -13.79 -12.91 0.01
N LYS A 121 -14.27 -11.69 0.24
CA LYS A 121 -15.11 -10.97 -0.71
C LYS A 121 -14.35 -10.67 -2.01
N LEU A 122 -13.15 -10.12 -1.91
CA LEU A 122 -12.31 -9.82 -3.08
C LEU A 122 -11.95 -11.08 -3.88
N ARG A 123 -11.71 -12.22 -3.22
CA ARG A 123 -11.44 -13.49 -3.91
C ARG A 123 -12.63 -14.00 -4.72
N ILE A 124 -13.85 -13.74 -4.28
CA ILE A 124 -15.08 -14.19 -4.96
C ILE A 124 -15.48 -13.22 -6.08
N SER A 125 -15.40 -11.91 -5.80
CA SER A 125 -15.91 -10.87 -6.70
C SER A 125 -14.83 -10.25 -7.61
N GLY A 126 -13.56 -10.57 -7.39
CA GLY A 126 -12.42 -9.86 -7.99
C GLY A 126 -12.08 -8.58 -7.24
N ALA A 127 -11.07 -7.86 -7.71
CA ALA A 127 -10.73 -6.55 -7.21
C ALA A 127 -11.92 -5.58 -7.37
N MET A 128 -12.17 -4.76 -6.37
CA MET A 128 -13.34 -3.87 -6.32
C MET A 128 -12.89 -2.43 -6.07
N LYS A 129 -13.57 -1.48 -6.70
CA LYS A 129 -13.41 -0.06 -6.33
C LYS A 129 -13.83 0.16 -4.89
N GLY A 130 -13.06 0.95 -4.16
CA GLY A 130 -13.36 1.33 -2.79
C GLY A 130 -12.89 2.74 -2.46
N ILE A 131 -13.40 3.22 -1.35
CA ILE A 131 -13.00 4.49 -0.73
C ILE A 131 -12.61 4.24 0.72
N LEU A 132 -11.47 4.77 1.08
CA LEU A 132 -10.96 4.84 2.42
C LEU A 132 -11.04 6.29 2.90
N SER A 133 -11.71 6.56 4.01
CA SER A 133 -11.94 7.92 4.49
C SER A 133 -11.82 8.04 6.01
N THR A 134 -11.17 9.13 6.45
CA THR A 134 -11.11 9.55 7.86
C THR A 134 -11.89 10.84 8.10
N THR A 135 -12.25 11.58 7.05
CA THR A 135 -12.87 12.91 7.14
C THR A 135 -14.34 12.91 6.72
N ASP A 136 -14.70 12.20 5.67
CA ASP A 136 -16.08 11.96 5.26
C ASP A 136 -16.52 10.60 5.81
N LEU A 137 -17.49 10.58 6.69
CA LEU A 137 -18.00 9.35 7.31
C LEU A 137 -19.46 9.06 6.91
N ASP A 138 -20.00 9.79 5.92
CA ASP A 138 -21.35 9.55 5.39
C ASP A 138 -21.33 8.41 4.37
N ASP A 139 -22.03 7.33 4.70
CA ASP A 139 -22.07 6.12 3.89
C ASP A 139 -22.61 6.38 2.48
N THR A 140 -23.63 7.23 2.33
CA THR A 140 -24.26 7.53 1.04
C THR A 140 -23.30 8.32 0.14
N SER A 141 -22.61 9.31 0.72
CA SER A 141 -21.58 10.09 0.04
C SER A 141 -20.47 9.17 -0.47
N LEU A 142 -19.92 8.30 0.41
CA LEU A 142 -18.82 7.43 0.08
C LEU A 142 -19.19 6.36 -0.96
N VAL A 143 -20.37 5.73 -0.86
CA VAL A 143 -20.84 4.77 -1.87
C VAL A 143 -20.96 5.42 -3.25
N ASN A 144 -21.52 6.63 -3.31
CA ASN A 144 -21.64 7.37 -4.58
C ASN A 144 -20.27 7.72 -5.16
N LYS A 145 -19.34 8.17 -4.33
CA LYS A 145 -17.96 8.45 -4.74
C LYS A 145 -17.26 7.17 -5.25
N ALA A 146 -17.42 6.03 -4.56
CA ALA A 146 -16.84 4.75 -4.97
C ALA A 146 -17.38 4.29 -6.32
N LYS A 147 -18.69 4.36 -6.53
CA LYS A 147 -19.32 3.97 -7.80
C LYS A 147 -18.88 4.84 -8.97
N ASN A 148 -18.78 6.16 -8.74
CA ASN A 148 -18.46 7.14 -9.77
C ASN A 148 -16.95 7.35 -9.95
N SER A 149 -16.11 6.69 -9.16
CA SER A 149 -14.67 6.78 -9.33
C SER A 149 -14.23 6.17 -10.66
N GLU A 150 -13.15 6.69 -11.20
CA GLU A 150 -12.57 6.17 -12.41
C GLU A 150 -12.04 4.74 -12.20
N SER A 151 -12.15 3.92 -13.24
CA SER A 151 -11.54 2.59 -13.26
C SER A 151 -10.05 2.69 -13.58
N LEU A 152 -9.26 1.76 -13.07
CA LEU A 152 -7.86 1.60 -13.51
C LEU A 152 -7.80 0.98 -14.93
N VAL A 153 -8.88 0.31 -15.37
CA VAL A 153 -8.95 -0.29 -16.69
C VAL A 153 -8.87 0.78 -17.79
N GLY A 154 -7.88 0.66 -18.65
CA GLY A 154 -7.63 1.59 -19.76
C GLY A 154 -6.77 2.82 -19.37
N LYS A 155 -6.32 2.94 -18.12
CA LYS A 155 -5.33 3.95 -17.73
C LYS A 155 -3.92 3.46 -18.04
N ASP A 156 -3.12 4.33 -18.64
CA ASP A 156 -1.68 4.11 -18.78
C ASP A 156 -0.97 4.61 -17.51
N LEU A 157 -0.89 3.73 -16.53
CA LEU A 157 -0.20 4.03 -15.27
C LEU A 157 1.31 3.89 -15.37
N VAL A 158 1.83 3.28 -16.44
CA VAL A 158 3.26 3.09 -16.64
C VAL A 158 3.97 4.44 -16.72
N GLN A 159 3.38 5.40 -17.42
CA GLN A 159 3.94 6.76 -17.51
C GLN A 159 4.06 7.49 -16.17
N GLU A 160 3.23 7.12 -15.18
CA GLU A 160 3.26 7.74 -13.85
C GLU A 160 4.34 7.15 -12.94
N VAL A 161 4.84 5.95 -13.26
CA VAL A 161 5.76 5.20 -12.39
C VAL A 161 7.12 4.92 -13.04
N MET A 162 7.24 5.09 -14.36
CA MET A 162 8.51 4.92 -15.07
C MET A 162 9.49 6.04 -14.70
N PRO A 163 10.80 5.76 -14.68
CA PRO A 163 11.81 6.80 -14.52
C PRO A 163 11.69 7.87 -15.62
N SER A 164 11.85 9.15 -15.23
CA SER A 164 11.80 10.27 -16.19
C SER A 164 13.01 10.32 -17.11
N GLU A 165 14.13 9.74 -16.69
CA GLU A 165 15.40 9.73 -17.42
C GLU A 165 16.07 8.36 -17.30
N ALA A 166 16.81 7.98 -18.32
CA ALA A 166 17.66 6.79 -18.26
C ALA A 166 18.80 7.01 -17.28
N SER A 167 19.02 6.08 -16.37
CA SER A 167 20.11 6.12 -15.40
C SER A 167 20.82 4.76 -15.35
N LEU A 168 22.10 4.80 -14.96
CA LEU A 168 22.81 3.58 -14.64
C LEU A 168 22.32 3.06 -13.31
N TRP A 169 21.92 1.78 -13.27
CA TRP A 169 21.54 1.12 -12.02
C TRP A 169 22.80 0.72 -11.26
N ASN A 170 23.07 1.42 -10.14
CA ASN A 170 24.23 1.19 -9.27
C ASN A 170 23.78 0.91 -7.81
N GLU A 171 22.49 0.69 -7.59
CA GLU A 171 21.98 0.41 -6.26
C GLU A 171 22.35 -1.00 -5.83
N GLU A 172 22.97 -1.13 -4.66
CA GLU A 172 23.29 -2.40 -4.01
C GLU A 172 22.43 -2.54 -2.75
N LEU A 173 22.08 -3.78 -2.40
CA LEU A 173 21.48 -4.10 -1.12
C LEU A 173 22.52 -3.91 -0.04
N SER A 174 22.55 -2.75 0.59
CA SER A 174 23.30 -2.29 1.76
C SER A 174 24.58 -3.04 2.17
N GLU A 175 25.38 -2.47 3.07
CA GLU A 175 26.57 -3.08 3.68
C GLU A 175 26.33 -4.46 4.31
N TRP A 176 25.07 -4.76 4.68
CA TRP A 176 24.68 -6.00 5.36
C TRP A 176 24.51 -7.18 4.42
N TRP A 177 24.33 -6.94 3.13
CA TRP A 177 24.11 -7.98 2.13
C TRP A 177 24.79 -7.63 0.82
N PRO A 178 26.13 -7.69 0.73
CA PRO A 178 26.82 -7.52 -0.53
C PRO A 178 26.45 -8.66 -1.48
N VAL A 179 25.46 -8.45 -2.34
CA VAL A 179 25.12 -9.39 -3.39
C VAL A 179 25.96 -9.03 -4.61
N SER A 180 26.93 -9.83 -4.92
CA SER A 180 27.61 -9.76 -6.21
C SER A 180 26.67 -10.32 -7.29
N TYR A 181 26.02 -9.46 -8.03
CA TYR A 181 25.18 -9.84 -9.18
C TYR A 181 26.03 -10.26 -10.37
N THR A 182 26.69 -11.40 -10.26
CA THR A 182 27.47 -11.96 -11.38
C THR A 182 26.59 -12.60 -12.45
N HIS A 183 25.27 -12.68 -12.25
CA HIS A 183 24.36 -13.46 -13.11
C HIS A 183 23.26 -12.63 -13.81
N LEU A 184 23.10 -11.34 -13.53
CA LEU A 184 22.08 -10.51 -14.18
C LEU A 184 22.43 -10.07 -15.63
N ARG A 185 23.63 -10.36 -16.11
CA ARG A 185 24.03 -10.03 -17.49
C ARG A 185 23.40 -10.91 -18.57
N ALA A 186 22.71 -11.97 -18.20
CA ALA A 186 22.18 -12.93 -19.16
C ALA A 186 20.82 -12.57 -19.77
N HIS A 187 20.10 -11.58 -19.23
CA HIS A 187 18.74 -11.22 -19.68
C HIS A 187 18.60 -9.84 -20.29
N GLU A 188 19.64 -9.00 -20.29
CA GLU A 188 19.56 -7.62 -20.75
C GLU A 188 20.28 -7.32 -22.05
N THR A 189 20.86 -8.29 -22.72
CA THR A 189 21.78 -8.00 -23.81
C THR A 189 21.34 -8.48 -25.20
N ASP A 190 20.18 -9.00 -25.40
CA ASP A 190 19.81 -9.43 -26.75
C ASP A 190 18.45 -8.89 -27.18
N THR A 191 18.44 -7.61 -27.52
CA THR A 191 17.56 -7.09 -28.56
C THR A 191 18.44 -6.40 -29.60
N ASP A 192 18.92 -7.18 -30.54
CA ASP A 192 19.28 -6.70 -31.88
C ASP A 192 18.01 -6.42 -32.68
#